data_5bb7ee2706b0ed00c44ada85b58e1657
#
_entry.id   5bb7ee2706b0ed00c44ada85b58e1657
#
_cell.length_a   1.000
_cell.length_b   1.000
_cell.length_c   1.000
_cell.angle_alpha   90.00
_cell.angle_beta   90.00
_cell.angle_gamma   90.00
#
_symmetry.space_group_name_H-M   'P 1'
#
loop_
_entity.id
_entity.type
_entity.pdbx_description
1 polymer ?
#
loop_
_entity_poly.entity_id
_entity_poly.type
_entity_poly.pdbx_seq_one_letter_code
_entity_poly.pdbx_strand_id
1 'polypeptide(L)'
;RLDEPVPTPGGWTTHGALRTGDWVFGPNGTPAMVVATTEVFTAPEAYRIQFDDGTTMDAGADHLWNVETKTRKRIAGTKNGRRYRETVTLSTRHIYVRNHAPDNRLAVAVNAPLNMPEALLPIEPYTLGAWLGDGSSADGRITGEDLEIFEYIKAEGYSVGQDTAPSKTNAVTRTVYGLRPMLRSIGVLGDKN
;
A
#
# COMPACT_ATOMS: atom_id res chain seq x y z
N ARG A 1 15.80 -5.22 -9.26
CA ARG A 1 16.97 -4.32 -9.05
C ARG A 1 17.56 -4.58 -7.68
N LEU A 2 18.89 -4.37 -7.54
CA LEU A 2 19.57 -4.60 -6.25
C LEU A 2 19.29 -3.50 -5.22
N ASP A 3 18.98 -2.32 -5.69
CA ASP A 3 18.65 -1.12 -4.91
C ASP A 3 17.17 -1.00 -4.52
N GLU A 4 16.33 -1.95 -4.94
CA GLU A 4 14.91 -1.96 -4.62
C GLU A 4 14.71 -2.12 -3.11
N PRO A 5 13.93 -1.24 -2.45
CA PRO A 5 13.70 -1.31 -1.02
C PRO A 5 12.82 -2.53 -0.65
N VAL A 6 13.20 -3.20 0.42
CA VAL A 6 12.48 -4.36 0.95
C VAL A 6 12.16 -4.13 2.43
N PRO A 7 10.88 -4.19 2.85
CA PRO A 7 10.51 -4.12 4.25
C PRO A 7 10.87 -5.43 4.97
N THR A 8 11.44 -5.30 6.16
CA THR A 8 11.77 -6.41 7.05
C THR A 8 11.26 -6.15 8.46
N PRO A 9 11.15 -7.16 9.33
CA PRO A 9 10.79 -6.93 10.74
C PRO A 9 11.76 -5.99 11.48
N GLY A 10 13.01 -5.87 11.01
CA GLY A 10 14.03 -4.99 11.57
C GLY A 10 14.10 -3.60 10.92
N GLY A 11 13.22 -3.29 9.97
CA GLY A 11 13.21 -2.03 9.22
C GLY A 11 13.44 -2.24 7.72
N TRP A 12 13.75 -1.17 7.00
CA TRP A 12 13.97 -1.23 5.56
C TRP A 12 15.40 -1.65 5.21
N THR A 13 15.52 -2.51 4.20
CA THR A 13 16.79 -2.90 3.56
C THR A 13 16.68 -2.80 2.05
N THR A 14 17.67 -3.27 1.30
CA THR A 14 17.58 -3.36 -0.16
C THR A 14 17.63 -4.82 -0.61
N HIS A 15 17.06 -5.10 -1.77
CA HIS A 15 17.05 -6.45 -2.33
C HIS A 15 18.47 -7.06 -2.45
N GLY A 16 19.45 -6.26 -2.86
CA GLY A 16 20.85 -6.68 -2.99
C GLY A 16 21.59 -6.89 -1.67
N ALA A 17 21.06 -6.37 -0.55
CA ALA A 17 21.66 -6.54 0.78
C ALA A 17 21.19 -7.82 1.48
N LEU A 18 20.09 -8.43 1.03
CA LEU A 18 19.54 -9.65 1.64
C LEU A 18 20.50 -10.83 1.57
N ARG A 19 20.50 -11.63 2.62
CA ARG A 19 21.29 -12.86 2.75
C ARG A 19 20.40 -14.01 3.20
N THR A 20 20.83 -15.24 2.92
CA THR A 20 20.21 -16.44 3.50
C THR A 20 20.19 -16.34 5.01
N GLY A 21 19.01 -16.58 5.61
CA GLY A 21 18.75 -16.43 7.05
C GLY A 21 18.14 -15.10 7.45
N ASP A 22 18.12 -14.09 6.59
CA ASP A 22 17.40 -12.83 6.84
C ASP A 22 15.88 -13.05 6.86
N TRP A 23 15.17 -12.12 7.49
CA TRP A 23 13.72 -12.14 7.53
C TRP A 23 13.14 -11.03 6.65
N VAL A 24 12.16 -11.39 5.82
CA VAL A 24 11.35 -10.50 4.99
C VAL A 24 9.88 -10.76 5.27
N PHE A 25 8.97 -9.95 4.72
CA PHE A 25 7.54 -10.22 4.84
C PHE A 25 7.03 -11.04 3.65
N GLY A 26 6.24 -12.08 3.95
CA GLY A 26 5.49 -12.85 2.95
C GLY A 26 4.20 -12.13 2.52
N PRO A 27 3.46 -12.68 1.54
CA PRO A 27 2.25 -12.06 0.98
C PRO A 27 1.10 -11.94 1.99
N ASN A 28 1.12 -12.72 3.06
CA ASN A 28 0.17 -12.65 4.18
C ASN A 28 0.58 -11.66 5.27
N GLY A 29 1.64 -10.87 5.05
CA GLY A 29 2.16 -9.89 6.00
C GLY A 29 2.96 -10.47 7.17
N THR A 30 3.15 -11.80 7.24
CA THR A 30 3.95 -12.42 8.31
C THR A 30 5.42 -12.54 7.90
N PRO A 31 6.36 -12.52 8.87
CA PRO A 31 7.77 -12.76 8.59
C PRO A 31 8.01 -14.11 7.94
N ALA A 32 8.88 -14.14 6.93
CA ALA A 32 9.34 -15.32 6.21
C ALA A 32 10.87 -15.28 6.09
N MET A 33 11.53 -16.40 6.31
CA MET A 33 12.98 -16.48 6.24
C MET A 33 13.44 -16.62 4.79
N VAL A 34 14.48 -15.88 4.41
CA VAL A 34 15.20 -16.03 3.14
C VAL A 34 15.97 -17.35 3.17
N VAL A 35 15.51 -18.32 2.43
CA VAL A 35 16.09 -19.67 2.42
C VAL A 35 17.31 -19.79 1.51
N ALA A 36 17.39 -18.97 0.47
CA ALA A 36 18.51 -18.91 -0.46
C ALA A 36 18.55 -17.56 -1.19
N THR A 37 19.73 -17.17 -1.62
CA THR A 37 19.96 -16.06 -2.54
C THR A 37 20.66 -16.58 -3.79
N THR A 38 20.36 -16.02 -4.95
CA THR A 38 21.06 -16.34 -6.20
C THR A 38 22.28 -15.43 -6.37
N GLU A 39 23.15 -15.77 -7.31
CA GLU A 39 24.15 -14.84 -7.80
C GLU A 39 23.49 -13.62 -8.47
N VAL A 40 24.23 -12.53 -8.56
CA VAL A 40 23.78 -11.31 -9.23
C VAL A 40 23.90 -11.50 -10.73
N PHE A 41 22.74 -11.45 -11.42
CA PHE A 41 22.73 -11.49 -12.88
C PHE A 41 23.10 -10.13 -13.47
N THR A 42 24.04 -10.12 -14.43
CA THR A 42 24.47 -8.91 -15.11
C THR A 42 23.63 -8.71 -16.38
N ALA A 43 23.00 -7.52 -16.49
CA ALA A 43 22.16 -7.11 -17.64
C ALA A 43 21.13 -8.16 -18.11
N PRO A 44 20.32 -8.73 -17.25
CA PRO A 44 19.26 -9.64 -17.65
C PRO A 44 18.22 -8.89 -18.48
N GLU A 45 17.49 -9.63 -19.35
CA GLU A 45 16.29 -9.08 -19.98
C GLU A 45 15.28 -8.69 -18.88
N ALA A 46 14.84 -7.44 -18.89
CA ALA A 46 13.93 -6.89 -17.90
C ALA A 46 12.84 -6.06 -18.58
N TYR A 47 11.72 -5.94 -17.89
CA TYR A 47 10.55 -5.19 -18.34
C TYR A 47 10.16 -4.16 -17.26
N ARG A 48 9.74 -2.98 -17.73
CA ARG A 48 9.09 -2.00 -16.84
C ARG A 48 7.60 -2.27 -16.81
N ILE A 49 7.09 -2.51 -15.61
CA ILE A 49 5.68 -2.74 -15.34
C ILE A 49 5.13 -1.44 -14.77
N GLN A 50 4.05 -0.95 -15.33
CA GLN A 50 3.29 0.17 -14.79
C GLN A 50 1.96 -0.35 -14.25
N PHE A 51 1.66 0.01 -13.00
CA PHE A 51 0.39 -0.29 -12.36
C PHE A 51 -0.64 0.79 -12.64
N ASP A 52 -1.91 0.52 -12.35
CA ASP A 52 -3.04 1.43 -12.59
C ASP A 52 -3.04 2.66 -11.69
N ASP A 53 -2.32 2.62 -10.55
CA ASP A 53 -2.07 3.77 -9.68
C ASP A 53 -0.92 4.67 -10.19
N GLY A 54 -0.29 4.31 -11.31
CA GLY A 54 0.81 5.05 -11.92
C GLY A 54 2.20 4.65 -11.40
N THR A 55 2.30 3.82 -10.36
CA THR A 55 3.60 3.32 -9.89
C THR A 55 4.25 2.40 -10.91
N THR A 56 5.57 2.31 -10.87
CA THR A 56 6.34 1.46 -11.79
C THR A 56 7.33 0.58 -11.05
N MET A 57 7.56 -0.62 -11.60
CA MET A 57 8.55 -1.57 -11.10
C MET A 57 9.31 -2.20 -12.28
N ASP A 58 10.62 -2.37 -12.15
CA ASP A 58 11.43 -3.11 -13.12
C ASP A 58 11.60 -4.55 -12.64
N ALA A 59 11.21 -5.53 -13.47
CA ALA A 59 11.30 -6.94 -13.16
C ALA A 59 11.99 -7.72 -14.28
N GLY A 60 12.80 -8.72 -13.93
CA GLY A 60 13.42 -9.63 -14.88
C GLY A 60 12.38 -10.44 -15.67
N ALA A 61 12.73 -10.88 -16.88
CA ALA A 61 11.83 -11.61 -17.78
C ALA A 61 11.22 -12.86 -17.11
N ASP A 62 12.00 -13.56 -16.32
CA ASP A 62 11.61 -14.81 -15.68
C ASP A 62 11.08 -14.64 -14.25
N HIS A 63 10.96 -13.38 -13.75
CA HIS A 63 10.36 -13.11 -12.44
C HIS A 63 8.90 -13.57 -12.43
N LEU A 64 8.52 -14.30 -11.38
CA LEU A 64 7.21 -14.92 -11.24
C LEU A 64 6.23 -14.02 -10.48
N TRP A 65 5.04 -13.90 -11.01
CA TRP A 65 3.94 -13.12 -10.46
C TRP A 65 2.74 -14.02 -10.19
N ASN A 66 2.16 -13.91 -9.01
CA ASN A 66 0.83 -14.44 -8.75
C ASN A 66 -0.20 -13.39 -9.18
N VAL A 67 -0.88 -13.65 -10.29
CA VAL A 67 -1.83 -12.73 -10.88
C VAL A 67 -3.24 -13.32 -10.91
N GLU A 68 -4.23 -12.47 -10.65
CA GLU A 68 -5.62 -12.80 -10.88
C GLU A 68 -5.98 -12.54 -12.35
N THR A 69 -6.59 -13.53 -12.97
CA THR A 69 -7.13 -13.41 -14.33
C THR A 69 -8.65 -13.48 -14.30
N LYS A 70 -9.30 -12.78 -15.23
CA LYS A 70 -10.74 -12.95 -15.46
C LYS A 70 -10.94 -14.01 -16.54
N THR A 71 -11.29 -15.22 -16.15
CA THR A 71 -11.60 -16.32 -17.08
C THR A 71 -13.10 -16.44 -17.27
N ARG A 72 -13.55 -16.59 -18.52
CA ARG A 72 -14.92 -16.97 -18.85
C ARG A 72 -14.99 -18.48 -19.01
N LYS A 73 -15.65 -19.19 -18.10
CA LYS A 73 -16.01 -20.60 -18.34
C LYS A 73 -17.41 -20.66 -18.94
N ARG A 74 -17.54 -21.28 -20.12
CA ARG A 74 -18.83 -21.62 -20.68
C ARG A 74 -19.48 -22.69 -19.82
N ILE A 75 -20.65 -22.39 -19.30
CA ILE A 75 -21.50 -23.38 -18.61
C ILE A 75 -22.51 -23.86 -19.65
N ALA A 76 -22.59 -25.18 -19.85
CA ALA A 76 -23.56 -25.79 -20.75
C ALA A 76 -24.99 -25.27 -20.43
N GLY A 77 -25.72 -24.84 -21.46
CA GLY A 77 -27.09 -24.29 -21.29
C GLY A 77 -27.21 -22.80 -21.00
N THR A 78 -26.10 -22.05 -20.88
CA THR A 78 -26.16 -20.58 -20.70
C THR A 78 -25.58 -19.83 -21.90
N LYS A 79 -26.30 -18.80 -22.39
CA LYS A 79 -25.85 -17.91 -23.48
C LYS A 79 -24.61 -17.08 -23.07
N ASN A 80 -24.44 -16.77 -21.79
CA ASN A 80 -23.34 -15.99 -21.25
C ASN A 80 -22.60 -16.83 -20.19
N GLY A 81 -21.36 -17.26 -20.50
CA GLY A 81 -20.52 -17.96 -19.54
C GLY A 81 -20.31 -17.12 -18.25
N ARG A 82 -20.20 -17.79 -17.11
CA ARG A 82 -19.93 -17.14 -15.84
C ARG A 82 -18.48 -16.68 -15.79
N ARG A 83 -18.22 -15.44 -15.34
CA ARG A 83 -16.88 -14.93 -15.11
C ARG A 83 -16.36 -15.45 -13.78
N TYR A 84 -15.18 -16.03 -13.79
CA TYR A 84 -14.46 -16.45 -12.58
C TYR A 84 -13.15 -15.67 -12.51
N ARG A 85 -12.71 -15.41 -11.28
CA ARG A 85 -11.34 -14.99 -11.02
C ARG A 85 -10.54 -16.25 -10.72
N GLU A 86 -9.38 -16.37 -11.31
CA GLU A 86 -8.46 -17.49 -11.09
C GLU A 86 -7.07 -16.89 -10.86
N THR A 87 -6.40 -17.34 -9.80
CA THR A 87 -5.01 -16.97 -9.53
C THR A 87 -4.11 -17.92 -10.29
N VAL A 88 -3.21 -17.37 -11.08
CA VAL A 88 -2.21 -18.13 -11.84
C VAL A 88 -0.83 -17.52 -11.63
N THR A 89 0.21 -18.34 -11.68
CA THR A 89 1.59 -17.88 -11.65
C THR A 89 2.11 -17.71 -13.08
N LEU A 90 2.54 -16.49 -13.41
CA LEU A 90 3.07 -16.15 -14.74
C LEU A 90 4.42 -15.46 -14.59
N SER A 91 5.35 -15.70 -15.54
CA SER A 91 6.56 -14.87 -15.63
C SER A 91 6.25 -13.50 -16.23
N THR A 92 7.13 -12.52 -15.98
CA THR A 92 7.02 -11.18 -16.58
C THR A 92 6.91 -11.24 -18.09
N ARG A 93 7.69 -12.10 -18.73
CA ARG A 93 7.64 -12.34 -20.17
C ARG A 93 6.25 -12.83 -20.64
N HIS A 94 5.65 -13.77 -19.90
CA HIS A 94 4.29 -14.25 -20.22
C HIS A 94 3.25 -13.15 -20.04
N ILE A 95 3.38 -12.31 -19.03
CA ILE A 95 2.50 -11.15 -18.79
C ILE A 95 2.63 -10.18 -19.99
N TYR A 96 3.86 -9.85 -20.40
CA TYR A 96 4.13 -8.96 -21.52
C TYR A 96 3.45 -9.46 -22.80
N VAL A 97 3.62 -10.72 -23.16
CA VAL A 97 3.00 -11.32 -24.35
C VAL A 97 1.47 -11.33 -24.25
N ARG A 98 0.92 -11.64 -23.07
CA ARG A 98 -0.54 -11.69 -22.86
C ARG A 98 -1.20 -10.31 -22.83
N ASN A 99 -0.51 -9.29 -22.34
CA ASN A 99 -1.08 -7.94 -22.17
C ASN A 99 -1.39 -7.24 -23.49
N HIS A 100 -0.93 -7.78 -24.62
CA HIS A 100 -1.28 -7.31 -25.96
C HIS A 100 -2.63 -7.83 -26.46
N ALA A 101 -3.33 -8.67 -25.70
CA ALA A 101 -4.68 -9.14 -26.05
C ALA A 101 -5.75 -8.24 -25.36
N PRO A 102 -6.72 -7.74 -26.11
CA PRO A 102 -7.61 -6.63 -25.70
C PRO A 102 -8.50 -6.87 -24.48
N ASP A 103 -8.58 -8.09 -23.94
CA ASP A 103 -9.46 -8.43 -22.81
C ASP A 103 -8.71 -8.98 -21.57
N ASN A 104 -7.39 -8.97 -21.55
CA ASN A 104 -6.57 -9.57 -20.50
C ASN A 104 -6.17 -8.54 -19.42
N ARG A 105 -7.11 -8.14 -18.59
CA ARG A 105 -6.76 -7.41 -17.35
C ARG A 105 -6.25 -8.41 -16.32
N LEU A 106 -4.95 -8.33 -16.05
CA LEU A 106 -4.30 -9.02 -14.94
C LEU A 106 -4.31 -8.09 -13.72
N ALA A 107 -4.47 -8.65 -12.53
CA ALA A 107 -4.34 -7.91 -11.29
C ALA A 107 -3.36 -8.64 -10.37
N VAL A 108 -2.46 -7.91 -9.74
CA VAL A 108 -1.62 -8.41 -8.65
C VAL A 108 -2.38 -8.16 -7.35
N ALA A 109 -2.49 -9.17 -6.50
CA ALA A 109 -3.12 -9.00 -5.20
C ALA A 109 -2.26 -8.06 -4.33
N VAL A 110 -2.91 -7.14 -3.64
CA VAL A 110 -2.27 -6.32 -2.61
C VAL A 110 -1.91 -7.23 -1.44
N ASN A 111 -0.70 -7.12 -0.93
CA ASN A 111 -0.27 -7.87 0.25
C ASN A 111 -1.14 -7.53 1.47
N ALA A 112 -1.28 -8.51 2.36
CA ALA A 112 -1.88 -8.24 3.66
C ALA A 112 -1.05 -7.21 4.45
N PRO A 113 -1.64 -6.51 5.43
CA PRO A 113 -0.92 -5.61 6.31
C PRO A 113 0.30 -6.30 6.93
N LEU A 114 1.44 -5.61 6.98
CA LEU A 114 2.67 -6.15 7.54
C LEU A 114 2.52 -6.31 9.06
N ASN A 115 2.82 -7.49 9.58
CA ASN A 115 2.86 -7.76 11.01
C ASN A 115 4.17 -7.22 11.61
N MET A 116 4.23 -5.90 11.72
CA MET A 116 5.39 -5.21 12.30
C MET A 116 5.40 -5.39 13.81
N PRO A 117 6.59 -5.37 14.45
CA PRO A 117 6.69 -5.29 15.90
C PRO A 117 5.95 -4.07 16.45
N GLU A 118 5.40 -4.21 17.65
CA GLU A 118 4.80 -3.08 18.38
C GLU A 118 5.83 -1.96 18.54
N ALA A 119 5.42 -0.73 18.23
CA ALA A 119 6.25 0.45 18.38
C ALA A 119 5.47 1.57 19.08
N LEU A 120 6.18 2.34 19.89
CA LEU A 120 5.62 3.59 20.43
C LEU A 120 5.60 4.61 19.29
N LEU A 121 4.41 4.92 18.84
CA LEU A 121 4.21 5.90 17.77
C LEU A 121 4.07 7.29 18.37
N PRO A 122 4.68 8.32 17.77
CA PRO A 122 4.54 9.70 18.26
C PRO A 122 3.13 10.26 18.08
N ILE A 123 2.36 9.70 17.14
CA ILE A 123 0.95 10.04 16.89
C ILE A 123 0.20 8.72 16.73
N GLU A 124 -0.96 8.60 17.34
CA GLU A 124 -1.81 7.43 17.22
C GLU A 124 -2.23 7.20 15.73
N PRO A 125 -2.25 5.93 15.26
CA PRO A 125 -2.41 5.62 13.86
C PRO A 125 -3.68 6.17 13.22
N TYR A 126 -4.81 6.09 13.93
CA TYR A 126 -6.07 6.59 13.41
C TYR A 126 -6.05 8.11 13.26
N THR A 127 -5.56 8.82 14.28
CA THR A 127 -5.45 10.29 14.26
C THR A 127 -4.51 10.76 13.15
N LEU A 128 -3.37 10.09 12.95
CA LEU A 128 -2.46 10.40 11.85
C LEU A 128 -3.12 10.13 10.50
N GLY A 129 -3.79 8.99 10.34
CA GLY A 129 -4.50 8.62 9.10
C GLY A 129 -5.60 9.62 8.75
N ALA A 130 -6.43 10.01 9.72
CA ALA A 130 -7.46 11.02 9.54
C ALA A 130 -6.88 12.38 9.14
N TRP A 131 -5.74 12.77 9.74
CA TRP A 131 -5.07 14.01 9.37
C TRP A 131 -4.42 13.94 7.97
N LEU A 132 -3.81 12.82 7.59
CA LEU A 132 -3.25 12.64 6.25
C LEU A 132 -4.33 12.71 5.16
N GLY A 133 -5.53 12.21 5.41
CA GLY A 133 -6.69 12.31 4.51
C GLY A 133 -7.21 13.76 4.44
N ASP A 134 -7.75 14.24 5.53
CA ASP A 134 -8.61 15.43 5.56
C ASP A 134 -8.06 16.57 6.43
N GLY A 135 -6.81 16.47 6.88
CA GLY A 135 -6.19 17.51 7.71
C GLY A 135 -5.61 18.67 6.91
N SER A 136 -5.43 19.80 7.56
CA SER A 136 -4.73 20.97 7.04
C SER A 136 -3.22 20.77 7.03
N SER A 137 -2.56 20.97 5.88
CA SER A 137 -1.10 20.88 5.78
C SER A 137 -0.34 21.90 6.64
N ALA A 138 -1.02 22.95 7.10
CA ALA A 138 -0.42 24.02 7.89
C ALA A 138 -0.48 23.76 9.42
N ASP A 139 -1.41 22.91 9.89
CA ASP A 139 -1.68 22.74 11.31
C ASP A 139 -2.38 21.41 11.65
N GLY A 140 -2.83 21.26 12.90
CA GLY A 140 -3.52 20.06 13.39
C GLY A 140 -5.04 20.08 13.21
N ARG A 141 -5.58 20.84 12.25
CA ARG A 141 -7.02 20.85 11.96
C ARG A 141 -7.38 19.73 10.99
N ILE A 142 -8.55 19.15 11.20
CA ILE A 142 -9.14 18.13 10.33
C ILE A 142 -10.53 18.62 9.92
N THR A 143 -10.87 18.45 8.64
CA THR A 143 -12.15 18.84 8.06
C THR A 143 -12.87 17.58 7.57
N GLY A 144 -14.12 17.37 7.97
CA GLY A 144 -14.89 16.20 7.54
C GLY A 144 -16.38 16.39 7.76
N GLU A 145 -17.20 15.64 7.04
CA GLU A 145 -18.66 15.59 7.24
C GLU A 145 -19.04 14.53 8.28
N ASP A 146 -18.21 13.50 8.44
CA ASP A 146 -18.41 12.41 9.39
C ASP A 146 -17.89 12.79 10.76
N LEU A 147 -18.79 13.05 11.69
CA LEU A 147 -18.46 13.45 13.07
C LEU A 147 -17.87 12.31 13.89
N GLU A 148 -18.09 11.05 13.52
CA GLU A 148 -17.49 9.88 14.18
C GLU A 148 -15.96 9.92 14.17
N ILE A 149 -15.36 10.49 13.14
CA ILE A 149 -13.90 10.68 13.04
C ILE A 149 -13.37 11.36 14.32
N PHE A 150 -14.05 12.40 14.79
CA PHE A 150 -13.62 13.14 15.96
C PHE A 150 -13.86 12.37 17.27
N GLU A 151 -14.83 11.48 17.32
CA GLU A 151 -15.03 10.61 18.48
C GLU A 151 -13.93 9.53 18.59
N TYR A 152 -13.50 8.95 17.46
CA TYR A 152 -12.35 8.04 17.45
C TYR A 152 -11.04 8.76 17.83
N ILE A 153 -10.82 9.99 17.36
CA ILE A 153 -9.65 10.80 17.75
C ILE A 153 -9.65 11.09 19.25
N LYS A 154 -10.83 11.39 19.85
CA LYS A 154 -10.97 11.55 21.30
C LYS A 154 -10.69 10.25 22.05
N ALA A 155 -11.13 9.10 21.52
CA ALA A 155 -10.88 7.80 22.11
C ALA A 155 -9.39 7.45 22.16
N GLU A 156 -8.59 7.96 21.22
CA GLU A 156 -7.12 7.89 21.25
C GLU A 156 -6.46 8.90 22.22
N GLY A 157 -7.25 9.65 23.00
CA GLY A 157 -6.77 10.53 24.05
C GLY A 157 -6.54 11.99 23.63
N TYR A 158 -6.88 12.38 22.41
CA TYR A 158 -6.74 13.77 21.99
C TYR A 158 -7.92 14.64 22.39
N SER A 159 -7.63 15.88 22.77
CA SER A 159 -8.67 16.91 22.93
C SER A 159 -9.01 17.52 21.57
N VAL A 160 -10.31 17.56 21.25
CA VAL A 160 -10.81 18.11 19.98
C VAL A 160 -11.61 19.38 20.25
N GLY A 161 -11.29 20.44 19.55
CA GLY A 161 -11.99 21.74 19.64
C GLY A 161 -13.40 21.70 19.10
N GLN A 162 -14.11 22.80 19.31
CA GLN A 162 -15.42 23.03 18.72
C GLN A 162 -15.29 23.39 17.24
N ASP A 163 -16.41 23.30 16.50
CA ASP A 163 -16.47 23.65 15.11
C ASP A 163 -16.01 25.09 14.87
N THR A 164 -15.14 25.29 13.90
CA THR A 164 -14.96 26.62 13.31
C THR A 164 -16.15 26.92 12.40
N ALA A 165 -16.53 28.20 12.32
CA ALA A 165 -17.76 28.71 11.70
C ALA A 165 -18.34 27.90 10.53
N PRO A 166 -19.68 27.83 10.40
CA PRO A 166 -20.35 26.92 9.46
C PRO A 166 -19.87 27.15 8.03
N SER A 167 -19.35 26.10 7.42
CA SER A 167 -19.07 26.03 6.00
C SER A 167 -20.38 26.06 5.21
N LYS A 168 -20.33 26.44 3.92
CA LYS A 168 -21.44 26.28 2.98
C LYS A 168 -21.79 24.80 2.72
N THR A 169 -20.97 23.88 3.22
CA THR A 169 -21.14 22.42 3.17
C THR A 169 -21.42 21.90 4.58
N ASN A 170 -21.85 20.64 4.70
CA ASN A 170 -22.05 19.98 6.00
C ASN A 170 -20.71 19.65 6.70
N ALA A 171 -19.59 19.88 6.04
CA ALA A 171 -18.26 19.60 6.59
C ALA A 171 -17.92 20.57 7.73
N VAL A 172 -17.44 20.02 8.84
CA VAL A 172 -16.93 20.77 9.98
C VAL A 172 -15.42 20.69 10.04
N THR A 173 -14.79 21.78 10.49
CA THR A 173 -13.35 21.81 10.75
C THR A 173 -13.12 21.92 12.25
N ARG A 174 -12.35 20.98 12.82
CA ARG A 174 -11.99 20.97 14.23
C ARG A 174 -10.49 20.92 14.42
N THR A 175 -10.00 21.58 15.47
CA THR A 175 -8.60 21.53 15.89
C THR A 175 -8.39 20.34 16.78
N VAL A 176 -7.43 19.48 16.46
CA VAL A 176 -6.92 18.45 17.33
C VAL A 176 -5.75 19.05 18.12
N TYR A 177 -5.97 19.29 19.41
CA TYR A 177 -4.97 19.96 20.26
C TYR A 177 -3.75 19.06 20.48
N GLY A 178 -2.56 19.66 20.42
CA GLY A 178 -1.30 18.95 20.56
C GLY A 178 -0.78 18.28 19.26
N LEU A 179 -1.62 18.10 18.24
CA LEU A 179 -1.25 17.38 17.03
C LEU A 179 -0.20 18.13 16.20
N ARG A 180 -0.31 19.46 16.06
CA ARG A 180 0.61 20.26 15.25
C ARG A 180 2.11 20.08 15.58
N PRO A 181 2.55 20.16 16.85
CA PRO A 181 3.96 19.95 17.19
C PRO A 181 4.41 18.50 16.90
N MET A 182 3.54 17.51 17.09
CA MET A 182 3.83 16.11 16.76
C MET A 182 4.03 15.91 15.27
N LEU A 183 3.14 16.46 14.43
CA LEU A 183 3.28 16.43 12.97
C LEU A 183 4.58 17.07 12.50
N ARG A 184 4.99 18.18 13.14
CA ARG A 184 6.25 18.84 12.86
C ARG A 184 7.45 17.96 13.21
N SER A 185 7.38 17.27 14.36
CA SER A 185 8.49 16.41 14.83
C SER A 185 8.76 15.21 13.92
N ILE A 186 7.74 14.69 13.25
CA ILE A 186 7.86 13.60 12.25
C ILE A 186 8.02 14.11 10.80
N GLY A 187 8.11 15.43 10.61
CA GLY A 187 8.45 16.03 9.32
C GLY A 187 7.34 16.06 8.26
N VAL A 188 6.08 15.77 8.63
CA VAL A 188 4.96 15.71 7.65
C VAL A 188 4.14 17.00 7.57
N LEU A 189 4.40 17.98 8.45
CA LEU A 189 3.71 19.26 8.42
C LEU A 189 4.29 20.14 7.30
N GLY A 190 3.46 20.56 6.36
CA GLY A 190 3.85 21.34 5.18
C GLY A 190 4.00 20.51 3.91
N ASP A 191 4.29 19.20 4.01
CA ASP A 191 4.48 18.27 2.89
C ASP A 191 3.35 17.25 2.85
N LYS A 192 2.20 17.67 2.35
CA LYS A 192 1.11 16.75 1.96
C LYS A 192 1.11 16.57 0.44
N ASN A 193 2.23 16.13 -0.12
CA ASN A 193 2.31 15.70 -1.53
C ASN A 193 2.72 14.26 -1.63
#